data_39697d56a067cd6cecfd74324c0f2bff
#
_entry.id   39697d56a067cd6cecfd74324c0f2bff
#
_cell.length_a   1.000
_cell.length_b   1.000
_cell.length_c   1.000
_cell.angle_alpha   90.00
_cell.angle_beta   90.00
_cell.angle_gamma   90.00
#
_symmetry.space_group_name_H-M   'P 1'
#
loop_
_entity.id
_entity.type
_entity.pdbx_description
1 polymer ?
#
loop_
_entity_poly.entity_id
_entity_poly.type
_entity_poly.pdbx_seq_one_letter_code
_entity_poly.pdbx_strand_id
1 'polypeptide(L)'
;MSTPAELMDVAGVSDSYAEVNGVRLHYVEAGEGPLVVLLHGFPEFWYSWRHQIPAIADAGYHVVAPDMRGYNRSEKPAGWRAYDAEHLAGDIAALIRHFGVEKAHVVGHDWGAAVAYLTAMEHPDVVERLAILNVPHPARMLAAFRTVRQLRKSWYMFFFQIPFLPERLLARGGFSFAKRSLRADSPGSFSDADIERYVEAWSQPGALTGMINYYRAALRQSPRKALERLNPISCPVLVIWGERDRYLGRELAQPDPKWVPNVRVERLSEATHWVQHDAPERVNELLTEFLGAAAS
;
A
#
# COMPACT_ATOMS: atom_id res chain seq x y z
N MET A 1 6.67 8.67 28.25
CA MET A 1 6.76 9.14 26.85
C MET A 1 5.35 9.51 26.47
N SER A 2 5.10 10.73 26.01
CA SER A 2 3.75 11.14 25.57
C SER A 2 3.38 10.32 24.33
N THR A 3 2.22 9.69 24.37
CA THR A 3 1.64 8.99 23.22
C THR A 3 1.51 9.98 22.06
N PRO A 4 2.02 9.68 20.88
CA PRO A 4 1.86 10.55 19.73
C PRO A 4 0.38 10.84 19.45
N ALA A 5 0.06 12.09 19.05
CA ALA A 5 -1.33 12.51 18.79
C ALA A 5 -2.06 11.59 17.79
N GLU A 6 -1.31 10.98 16.88
CA GLU A 6 -1.81 10.04 15.85
C GLU A 6 -2.51 8.81 16.42
N LEU A 7 -2.01 8.28 17.56
CA LEU A 7 -2.56 7.05 18.17
C LEU A 7 -3.85 7.32 18.95
N MET A 8 -4.10 8.59 19.34
CA MET A 8 -5.27 8.93 20.17
C MET A 8 -6.60 8.84 19.41
N ASP A 9 -6.59 8.84 18.06
CA ASP A 9 -7.80 8.87 17.26
C ASP A 9 -8.22 7.50 16.70
N VAL A 10 -7.36 6.47 16.81
CA VAL A 10 -7.71 5.11 16.42
C VAL A 10 -7.74 4.26 17.68
N ALA A 11 -8.93 3.89 18.11
CA ALA A 11 -9.12 3.16 19.38
C ALA A 11 -8.40 1.81 19.37
N GLY A 12 -7.75 1.47 20.47
CA GLY A 12 -7.12 0.17 20.69
C GLY A 12 -5.81 -0.06 19.93
N VAL A 13 -5.21 0.98 19.35
CA VAL A 13 -3.96 0.89 18.59
C VAL A 13 -2.76 1.15 19.50
N SER A 14 -1.73 0.32 19.38
CA SER A 14 -0.39 0.53 19.98
C SER A 14 0.65 0.64 18.87
N ASP A 15 1.79 1.33 19.14
CA ASP A 15 2.89 1.45 18.19
C ASP A 15 4.16 0.74 18.67
N SER A 16 4.93 0.23 17.71
CA SER A 16 6.18 -0.45 17.97
C SER A 16 7.13 -0.38 16.76
N TYR A 17 8.25 -1.07 16.86
CA TYR A 17 9.25 -1.15 15.82
C TYR A 17 9.74 -2.58 15.64
N ALA A 18 9.99 -2.97 14.40
CA ALA A 18 10.63 -4.24 14.03
C ALA A 18 11.91 -3.98 13.25
N GLU A 19 12.99 -4.65 13.63
CA GLU A 19 14.24 -4.71 12.84
C GLU A 19 14.13 -5.90 11.89
N VAL A 20 13.83 -5.64 10.62
CA VAL A 20 13.56 -6.67 9.61
C VAL A 20 14.29 -6.34 8.31
N ASN A 21 14.84 -7.35 7.64
CA ASN A 21 15.48 -7.19 6.33
C ASN A 21 16.47 -6.01 6.24
N GLY A 22 17.19 -5.72 7.34
CA GLY A 22 18.18 -4.66 7.42
C GLY A 22 17.63 -3.24 7.49
N VAL A 23 16.34 -3.08 7.85
CA VAL A 23 15.72 -1.78 8.13
C VAL A 23 14.87 -1.85 9.40
N ARG A 24 14.74 -0.71 10.05
CA ARG A 24 13.83 -0.52 11.16
C ARG A 24 12.48 0.00 10.66
N LEU A 25 11.45 -0.83 10.75
CA LEU A 25 10.09 -0.45 10.40
C LEU A 25 9.31 -0.07 11.66
N HIS A 26 8.68 1.10 11.64
CA HIS A 26 7.62 1.46 12.56
C HIS A 26 6.33 0.78 12.12
N TYR A 27 5.53 0.30 13.06
CA TYR A 27 4.20 -0.22 12.79
C TYR A 27 3.25 0.10 13.93
N VAL A 28 1.96 0.08 13.64
CA VAL A 28 0.91 0.05 14.63
C VAL A 28 0.22 -1.31 14.59
N GLU A 29 -0.31 -1.72 15.74
CA GLU A 29 -1.03 -2.99 15.86
C GLU A 29 -2.26 -2.87 16.74
N ALA A 30 -3.25 -3.73 16.47
CA ALA A 30 -4.49 -3.82 17.24
C ALA A 30 -5.09 -5.23 17.15
N GLY A 31 -5.85 -5.64 18.18
CA GLY A 31 -6.55 -6.92 18.22
C GLY A 31 -5.64 -8.11 18.49
N GLU A 32 -6.24 -9.29 18.47
CA GLU A 32 -5.58 -10.59 18.67
C GLU A 32 -6.15 -11.60 17.68
N GLY A 33 -5.40 -12.67 17.35
CA GLY A 33 -5.83 -13.72 16.45
C GLY A 33 -4.92 -13.90 15.25
N PRO A 34 -5.41 -14.43 14.10
CA PRO A 34 -4.61 -14.57 12.88
C PRO A 34 -4.08 -13.23 12.40
N LEU A 35 -2.83 -13.20 11.93
CA LEU A 35 -2.16 -11.97 11.52
C LEU A 35 -2.70 -11.43 10.19
N VAL A 36 -3.01 -10.13 10.17
CA VAL A 36 -3.35 -9.34 8.96
C VAL A 36 -2.38 -8.17 8.85
N VAL A 37 -1.66 -8.09 7.73
CA VAL A 37 -0.73 -6.99 7.46
C VAL A 37 -1.34 -6.03 6.45
N LEU A 38 -1.46 -4.73 6.80
CA LEU A 38 -2.08 -3.69 5.99
C LEU A 38 -1.01 -2.75 5.42
N LEU A 39 -0.81 -2.78 4.10
CA LEU A 39 0.24 -2.03 3.40
C LEU A 39 -0.34 -0.79 2.70
N HIS A 40 0.04 0.39 3.16
CA HIS A 40 -0.38 1.67 2.60
C HIS A 40 0.37 2.02 1.30
N GLY A 41 -0.11 3.04 0.58
CA GLY A 41 0.49 3.56 -0.64
C GLY A 41 1.11 4.95 -0.53
N PHE A 42 1.31 5.58 -1.71
CA PHE A 42 1.81 6.95 -1.83
C PHE A 42 0.64 7.94 -1.92
N PRO A 43 0.67 9.06 -1.24
CA PRO A 43 1.67 9.51 -0.27
C PRO A 43 1.25 9.27 1.19
N GLU A 44 0.71 8.10 1.48
CA GLU A 44 0.09 7.76 2.74
C GLU A 44 1.10 7.17 3.76
N PHE A 45 0.58 6.70 4.89
CA PHE A 45 1.29 5.99 5.96
C PHE A 45 0.28 5.09 6.68
N TRP A 46 0.63 4.41 7.76
CA TRP A 46 -0.25 3.47 8.46
C TRP A 46 -1.67 4.01 8.72
N TYR A 47 -1.83 5.32 8.93
CA TYR A 47 -3.09 5.98 9.22
C TYR A 47 -4.11 5.91 8.06
N SER A 48 -3.68 5.55 6.87
CA SER A 48 -4.59 5.29 5.75
C SER A 48 -5.58 4.18 6.07
N TRP A 49 -5.24 3.31 7.00
CA TRP A 49 -6.03 2.17 7.44
C TRP A 49 -6.88 2.44 8.70
N ARG A 50 -7.02 3.70 9.15
CA ARG A 50 -7.71 4.10 10.37
C ARG A 50 -9.14 3.56 10.51
N HIS A 51 -9.83 3.30 9.40
CA HIS A 51 -11.18 2.73 9.37
C HIS A 51 -11.16 1.19 9.28
N GLN A 52 -10.10 0.60 8.74
CA GLN A 52 -9.98 -0.85 8.55
C GLN A 52 -9.39 -1.53 9.79
N ILE A 53 -8.43 -0.88 10.46
CA ILE A 53 -7.77 -1.44 11.66
C ILE A 53 -8.78 -1.87 12.71
N PRO A 54 -9.69 -1.00 13.23
CA PRO A 54 -10.64 -1.41 14.24
C PRO A 54 -11.62 -2.47 13.73
N ALA A 55 -12.12 -2.35 12.50
CA ALA A 55 -13.09 -3.29 11.96
C ALA A 55 -12.52 -4.72 11.81
N ILE A 56 -11.27 -4.85 11.40
CA ILE A 56 -10.61 -6.15 11.24
C ILE A 56 -10.21 -6.71 12.62
N ALA A 57 -9.75 -5.85 13.56
CA ALA A 57 -9.47 -6.25 14.91
C ALA A 57 -10.72 -6.76 15.66
N ASP A 58 -11.85 -6.05 15.52
CA ASP A 58 -13.14 -6.46 16.09
C ASP A 58 -13.67 -7.78 15.47
N ALA A 59 -13.24 -8.09 14.25
CA ALA A 59 -13.53 -9.37 13.61
C ALA A 59 -12.63 -10.54 14.09
N GLY A 60 -11.75 -10.30 15.08
CA GLY A 60 -10.92 -11.32 15.73
C GLY A 60 -9.58 -11.57 15.05
N TYR A 61 -8.97 -10.55 14.45
CA TYR A 61 -7.65 -10.62 13.85
C TYR A 61 -6.63 -9.76 14.59
N HIS A 62 -5.37 -10.18 14.59
CA HIS A 62 -4.24 -9.35 14.94
C HIS A 62 -3.84 -8.52 13.73
N VAL A 63 -4.12 -7.22 13.76
CA VAL A 63 -3.86 -6.29 12.66
C VAL A 63 -2.53 -5.59 12.87
N VAL A 64 -1.67 -5.60 11.86
CA VAL A 64 -0.39 -4.88 11.84
C VAL A 64 -0.35 -3.98 10.61
N ALA A 65 -0.19 -2.69 10.81
CA ALA A 65 -0.07 -1.70 9.75
C ALA A 65 1.29 -0.99 9.83
N PRO A 66 2.31 -1.43 9.06
CA PRO A 66 3.60 -0.77 9.06
C PRO A 66 3.57 0.56 8.30
N ASP A 67 4.40 1.50 8.74
CA ASP A 67 4.95 2.49 7.84
C ASP A 67 5.95 1.78 6.94
N MET A 68 5.68 1.71 5.66
CA MET A 68 6.57 1.03 4.75
C MET A 68 7.94 1.71 4.70
N ARG A 69 8.99 0.97 4.32
CA ARG A 69 10.36 1.51 4.13
C ARG A 69 10.32 2.90 3.47
N GLY A 70 10.98 3.89 4.06
CA GLY A 70 11.03 5.25 3.51
C GLY A 70 9.90 6.18 3.89
N TYR A 71 8.86 5.69 4.57
CA TYR A 71 7.70 6.47 4.98
C TYR A 71 7.74 6.82 6.47
N ASN A 72 7.09 7.92 6.83
CA ASN A 72 6.80 8.41 8.17
C ASN A 72 7.93 8.12 9.19
N ARG A 73 7.74 7.23 10.15
CA ARG A 73 8.70 6.90 11.23
C ARG A 73 9.63 5.74 10.88
N SER A 74 9.36 4.98 9.84
CA SER A 74 10.26 3.93 9.37
C SER A 74 11.56 4.48 8.82
N GLU A 75 12.60 3.65 8.84
CA GLU A 75 13.90 4.00 8.31
C GLU A 75 13.85 4.35 6.81
N LYS A 76 14.70 5.28 6.41
CA LYS A 76 14.75 5.84 5.06
C LYS A 76 16.13 5.64 4.45
N PRO A 77 16.47 4.42 4.02
CA PRO A 77 17.78 4.11 3.44
C PRO A 77 18.10 5.02 2.26
N ALA A 78 19.37 5.38 2.12
CA ALA A 78 19.81 6.27 1.06
C ALA A 78 19.81 5.59 -0.31
N GLY A 79 19.45 6.36 -1.34
CA GLY A 79 19.49 5.93 -2.73
C GLY A 79 18.29 5.07 -3.14
N TRP A 80 17.92 5.18 -4.42
CA TRP A 80 16.73 4.49 -4.96
C TRP A 80 16.86 2.96 -5.02
N ARG A 81 18.10 2.40 -5.06
CA ARG A 81 18.31 0.95 -5.09
C ARG A 81 17.86 0.24 -3.84
N ALA A 82 17.84 0.95 -2.70
CA ALA A 82 17.29 0.41 -1.45
C ALA A 82 15.76 0.23 -1.47
N TYR A 83 15.10 0.65 -2.54
CA TYR A 83 13.64 0.59 -2.74
C TYR A 83 13.25 -0.30 -3.93
N ASP A 84 14.12 -1.18 -4.35
CA ASP A 84 13.77 -2.14 -5.40
C ASP A 84 12.78 -3.20 -4.90
N ALA A 85 12.18 -3.93 -5.84
CA ALA A 85 11.13 -4.89 -5.55
C ALA A 85 11.53 -5.98 -4.55
N GLU A 86 12.79 -6.42 -4.59
CA GLU A 86 13.32 -7.47 -3.70
C GLU A 86 13.39 -7.00 -2.25
N HIS A 87 13.89 -5.78 -2.03
CA HIS A 87 13.90 -5.21 -0.68
C HIS A 87 12.48 -5.00 -0.14
N LEU A 88 11.57 -4.46 -0.97
CA LEU A 88 10.21 -4.16 -0.53
C LEU A 88 9.42 -5.43 -0.20
N ALA A 89 9.48 -6.46 -1.04
CA ALA A 89 8.82 -7.74 -0.75
C ALA A 89 9.48 -8.47 0.43
N GLY A 90 10.82 -8.42 0.50
CA GLY A 90 11.59 -8.99 1.60
C GLY A 90 11.26 -8.36 2.96
N ASP A 91 10.99 -7.05 3.02
CA ASP A 91 10.57 -6.37 4.26
C ASP A 91 9.29 -6.98 4.82
N ILE A 92 8.29 -7.20 3.95
CA ILE A 92 6.98 -7.72 4.37
C ILE A 92 7.07 -9.19 4.77
N ALA A 93 7.82 -9.99 4.00
CA ALA A 93 8.06 -11.38 4.36
C ALA A 93 8.80 -11.50 5.71
N ALA A 94 9.80 -10.65 5.95
CA ALA A 94 10.53 -10.62 7.21
C ALA A 94 9.66 -10.09 8.37
N LEU A 95 8.77 -9.11 8.12
CA LEU A 95 7.84 -8.61 9.12
C LEU A 95 6.85 -9.69 9.55
N ILE A 96 6.30 -10.46 8.61
CA ILE A 96 5.39 -11.59 8.92
C ILE A 96 6.11 -12.61 9.81
N ARG A 97 7.34 -12.98 9.46
CA ARG A 97 8.16 -13.91 10.26
C ARG A 97 8.55 -13.37 11.63
N HIS A 98 8.70 -12.02 11.77
CA HIS A 98 8.97 -11.36 13.05
C HIS A 98 7.87 -11.63 14.08
N PHE A 99 6.61 -11.73 13.64
CA PHE A 99 5.47 -12.08 14.51
C PHE A 99 5.38 -13.57 14.84
N GLY A 100 6.32 -14.40 14.39
CA GLY A 100 6.39 -15.83 14.72
C GLY A 100 5.31 -16.68 14.09
N VAL A 101 4.61 -16.19 13.08
CA VAL A 101 3.58 -16.91 12.34
C VAL A 101 4.13 -17.48 11.03
N GLU A 102 3.59 -18.61 10.59
CA GLU A 102 3.96 -19.22 9.32
C GLU A 102 3.44 -18.39 8.14
N LYS A 103 2.18 -17.96 8.20
CA LYS A 103 1.52 -17.17 7.17
C LYS A 103 0.68 -16.06 7.76
N ALA A 104 0.47 -15.02 6.96
CA ALA A 104 -0.42 -13.91 7.28
C ALA A 104 -1.33 -13.57 6.09
N HIS A 105 -2.45 -12.94 6.37
CA HIS A 105 -3.23 -12.25 5.36
C HIS A 105 -2.54 -10.92 5.03
N VAL A 106 -2.45 -10.59 3.75
CA VAL A 106 -1.82 -9.35 3.30
C VAL A 106 -2.84 -8.51 2.52
N VAL A 107 -3.02 -7.28 2.94
CA VAL A 107 -3.90 -6.30 2.31
C VAL A 107 -3.05 -5.12 1.87
N GLY A 108 -3.21 -4.65 0.63
CA GLY A 108 -2.43 -3.52 0.16
C GLY A 108 -3.25 -2.55 -0.69
N HIS A 109 -2.88 -1.27 -0.60
CA HIS A 109 -3.39 -0.19 -1.44
C HIS A 109 -2.24 0.51 -2.15
N ASP A 110 -2.42 0.93 -3.41
CA ASP A 110 -1.43 1.65 -4.22
C ASP A 110 -0.04 0.97 -4.20
N TRP A 111 1.04 1.62 -3.79
CA TRP A 111 2.36 0.98 -3.66
C TRP A 111 2.35 -0.21 -2.71
N GLY A 112 1.55 -0.14 -1.63
CA GLY A 112 1.36 -1.28 -0.74
C GLY A 112 0.75 -2.48 -1.44
N ALA A 113 -0.18 -2.29 -2.37
CA ALA A 113 -0.74 -3.35 -3.19
C ALA A 113 0.28 -3.92 -4.20
N ALA A 114 1.10 -3.05 -4.81
CA ALA A 114 2.20 -3.51 -5.67
C ALA A 114 3.20 -4.39 -4.89
N VAL A 115 3.56 -3.98 -3.68
CA VAL A 115 4.43 -4.77 -2.78
C VAL A 115 3.75 -6.05 -2.32
N ALA A 116 2.45 -6.01 -2.00
CA ALA A 116 1.67 -7.20 -1.63
C ALA A 116 1.65 -8.26 -2.75
N TYR A 117 1.46 -7.84 -4.00
CA TYR A 117 1.62 -8.73 -5.17
C TYR A 117 3.03 -9.33 -5.25
N LEU A 118 4.07 -8.51 -5.11
CA LEU A 118 5.46 -8.96 -5.14
C LEU A 118 5.73 -9.97 -4.02
N THR A 119 5.26 -9.69 -2.80
CA THR A 119 5.39 -10.61 -1.66
C THR A 119 4.72 -11.95 -1.94
N ALA A 120 3.49 -11.95 -2.48
CA ALA A 120 2.80 -13.20 -2.80
C ALA A 120 3.46 -13.99 -3.96
N MET A 121 4.14 -13.31 -4.89
CA MET A 121 4.87 -13.96 -5.99
C MET A 121 6.26 -14.49 -5.57
N GLU A 122 6.99 -13.76 -4.72
CA GLU A 122 8.36 -14.08 -4.35
C GLU A 122 8.46 -14.89 -3.03
N HIS A 123 7.46 -14.73 -2.15
CA HIS A 123 7.38 -15.38 -0.83
C HIS A 123 5.99 -16.02 -0.61
N PRO A 124 5.56 -16.96 -1.49
CA PRO A 124 4.23 -17.56 -1.37
C PRO A 124 4.05 -18.39 -0.08
N ASP A 125 5.15 -18.74 0.56
CA ASP A 125 5.20 -19.47 1.84
C ASP A 125 4.66 -18.66 3.02
N VAL A 126 4.66 -17.32 2.94
CA VAL A 126 4.21 -16.46 4.04
C VAL A 126 2.85 -15.78 3.81
N VAL A 127 2.22 -15.96 2.65
CA VAL A 127 0.94 -15.31 2.33
C VAL A 127 -0.19 -16.34 2.33
N GLU A 128 -1.17 -16.13 3.22
CA GLU A 128 -2.38 -16.98 3.33
C GLU A 128 -3.48 -16.50 2.37
N ARG A 129 -3.77 -15.21 2.36
CA ARG A 129 -4.74 -14.53 1.48
C ARG A 129 -4.21 -13.18 1.09
N LEU A 130 -4.57 -12.70 -0.08
CA LEU A 130 -4.13 -11.45 -0.64
C LEU A 130 -5.31 -10.55 -1.01
N ALA A 131 -5.44 -9.37 -0.39
CA ALA A 131 -6.41 -8.37 -0.82
C ALA A 131 -5.72 -7.14 -1.40
N ILE A 132 -6.18 -6.70 -2.57
CA ILE A 132 -5.57 -5.64 -3.37
C ILE A 132 -6.59 -4.53 -3.63
N LEU A 133 -6.24 -3.31 -3.26
CA LEU A 133 -7.08 -2.14 -3.47
C LEU A 133 -6.46 -1.26 -4.56
N ASN A 134 -7.20 -1.06 -5.63
CA ASN A 134 -6.91 -0.13 -6.74
C ASN A 134 -5.50 -0.21 -7.36
N VAL A 135 -4.94 -1.42 -7.51
CA VAL A 135 -3.69 -1.62 -8.28
C VAL A 135 -3.81 -2.87 -9.15
N PRO A 136 -3.41 -2.81 -10.42
CA PRO A 136 -3.41 -3.98 -11.28
C PRO A 136 -2.26 -4.93 -10.95
N HIS A 137 -2.44 -6.19 -11.24
CA HIS A 137 -1.34 -7.16 -11.23
C HIS A 137 -0.15 -6.65 -12.07
N PRO A 138 1.11 -6.84 -11.65
CA PRO A 138 2.29 -6.31 -12.35
C PRO A 138 2.35 -6.64 -13.84
N ALA A 139 1.94 -7.84 -14.28
CA ALA A 139 1.86 -8.19 -15.70
C ALA A 139 0.87 -7.29 -16.49
N ARG A 140 -0.26 -6.93 -15.88
CA ARG A 140 -1.25 -6.01 -16.48
C ARG A 140 -0.70 -4.59 -16.54
N MET A 141 0.01 -4.15 -15.50
CA MET A 141 0.63 -2.83 -15.47
C MET A 141 1.72 -2.70 -16.54
N LEU A 142 2.58 -3.71 -16.70
CA LEU A 142 3.60 -3.75 -17.77
C LEU A 142 2.97 -3.68 -19.18
N ALA A 143 1.85 -4.36 -19.39
CA ALA A 143 1.10 -4.27 -20.64
C ALA A 143 0.46 -2.90 -20.84
N ALA A 144 -0.11 -2.30 -19.78
CA ALA A 144 -0.75 -0.99 -19.82
C ALA A 144 0.22 0.14 -20.16
N PHE A 145 1.47 0.08 -19.73
CA PHE A 145 2.52 1.04 -20.08
C PHE A 145 2.87 1.07 -21.57
N ARG A 146 2.41 0.12 -22.36
CA ARG A 146 2.52 0.17 -23.83
C ARG A 146 1.42 1.03 -24.48
N THR A 147 0.45 1.51 -23.70
CA THR A 147 -0.66 2.33 -24.21
C THR A 147 -0.45 3.81 -23.90
N VAL A 148 -0.73 4.68 -24.88
CA VAL A 148 -0.66 6.14 -24.69
C VAL A 148 -1.59 6.60 -23.58
N ARG A 149 -2.75 5.95 -23.43
CA ARG A 149 -3.73 6.26 -22.39
C ARG A 149 -3.12 6.14 -20.99
N GLN A 150 -2.48 5.01 -20.69
CA GLN A 150 -1.88 4.80 -19.36
C GLN A 150 -0.62 5.66 -19.15
N LEU A 151 0.20 5.85 -20.18
CA LEU A 151 1.37 6.73 -20.10
C LEU A 151 0.98 8.17 -19.72
N ARG A 152 -0.13 8.68 -20.30
CA ARG A 152 -0.66 10.01 -19.92
C ARG A 152 -1.14 10.07 -18.49
N LYS A 153 -1.80 9.02 -17.97
CA LYS A 153 -2.23 8.94 -16.58
C LYS A 153 -1.03 8.84 -15.60
N SER A 154 0.04 8.18 -16.03
CA SER A 154 1.25 7.93 -15.23
C SER A 154 2.36 8.98 -15.42
N TRP A 155 2.07 10.15 -16.00
CA TRP A 155 3.06 11.20 -16.28
C TRP A 155 3.91 11.60 -15.07
N TYR A 156 3.31 11.59 -13.88
CA TYR A 156 3.97 11.94 -12.63
C TYR A 156 5.10 10.98 -12.24
N MET A 157 5.03 9.71 -12.65
CA MET A 157 6.11 8.74 -12.44
C MET A 157 7.40 9.14 -13.18
N PHE A 158 7.26 9.73 -14.36
CA PHE A 158 8.39 10.28 -15.12
C PHE A 158 8.90 11.58 -14.50
N PHE A 159 8.01 12.44 -14.03
CA PHE A 159 8.37 13.64 -13.29
C PHE A 159 9.18 13.32 -12.03
N PHE A 160 8.84 12.27 -11.30
CA PHE A 160 9.55 11.82 -10.10
C PHE A 160 10.97 11.29 -10.38
N GLN A 161 11.35 11.07 -11.65
CA GLN A 161 12.73 10.72 -12.00
C GLN A 161 13.70 11.91 -11.90
N ILE A 162 13.19 13.14 -11.92
CA ILE A 162 14.02 14.34 -11.82
C ILE A 162 14.58 14.44 -10.39
N PRO A 163 15.91 14.63 -10.23
CA PRO A 163 16.49 14.77 -8.90
C PRO A 163 16.04 16.05 -8.20
N PHE A 164 15.70 15.96 -6.90
CA PHE A 164 15.39 17.06 -5.98
C PHE A 164 14.19 17.94 -6.33
N LEU A 165 13.79 18.04 -7.59
CA LEU A 165 12.71 18.94 -8.01
C LEU A 165 11.33 18.49 -7.49
N PRO A 166 10.94 17.21 -7.62
CA PRO A 166 9.67 16.73 -7.09
C PRO A 166 9.52 16.96 -5.59
N GLU A 167 10.56 16.64 -4.82
CA GLU A 167 10.57 16.83 -3.37
C GLU A 167 10.37 18.30 -3.00
N ARG A 168 11.05 19.21 -3.66
CA ARG A 168 10.93 20.67 -3.43
C ARG A 168 9.53 21.19 -3.78
N LEU A 169 8.97 20.73 -4.89
CA LEU A 169 7.64 21.16 -5.32
C LEU A 169 6.54 20.59 -4.41
N LEU A 170 6.64 19.34 -3.97
CA LEU A 170 5.71 18.75 -3.02
C LEU A 170 5.77 19.46 -1.66
N ALA A 171 6.95 19.80 -1.15
CA ALA A 171 7.12 20.49 0.13
C ALA A 171 6.70 21.97 0.08
N ARG A 172 6.63 22.56 -1.12
CA ARG A 172 6.37 24.01 -1.28
C ARG A 172 5.02 24.42 -0.67
N GLY A 173 5.04 25.58 0.03
CA GLY A 173 3.83 26.16 0.62
C GLY A 173 3.17 25.24 1.65
N GLY A 174 3.97 24.52 2.46
CA GLY A 174 3.44 23.61 3.47
C GLY A 174 2.64 22.46 2.86
N PHE A 175 3.18 21.84 1.82
CA PHE A 175 2.56 20.72 1.08
C PHE A 175 1.24 21.07 0.40
N SER A 176 1.04 22.34 0.04
CA SER A 176 -0.24 22.82 -0.50
C SER A 176 -0.72 22.06 -1.74
N PHE A 177 0.21 21.59 -2.58
CA PHE A 177 -0.13 20.77 -3.76
C PHE A 177 -0.64 19.38 -3.34
N ALA A 178 0.09 18.68 -2.48
CA ALA A 178 -0.28 17.34 -2.03
C ALA A 178 -1.62 17.37 -1.27
N LYS A 179 -1.82 18.34 -0.37
CA LYS A 179 -3.10 18.55 0.34
C LYS A 179 -4.28 18.72 -0.61
N ARG A 180 -4.13 19.58 -1.62
CA ARG A 180 -5.19 19.81 -2.63
C ARG A 180 -5.45 18.59 -3.48
N SER A 181 -4.39 17.82 -3.82
CA SER A 181 -4.53 16.61 -4.61
C SER A 181 -5.37 15.57 -3.90
N LEU A 182 -5.06 15.23 -2.64
CA LEU A 182 -5.83 14.29 -1.84
C LEU A 182 -7.32 14.69 -1.76
N ARG A 183 -7.61 15.96 -1.43
CA ARG A 183 -8.98 16.44 -1.33
C ARG A 183 -9.74 16.48 -2.66
N ALA A 184 -9.05 16.76 -3.75
CA ALA A 184 -9.65 16.81 -5.08
C ALA A 184 -9.90 15.41 -5.66
N ASP A 185 -9.06 14.45 -5.29
CA ASP A 185 -9.17 13.08 -5.78
C ASP A 185 -10.22 12.27 -5.01
N SER A 186 -10.41 12.57 -3.71
CA SER A 186 -11.37 11.90 -2.83
C SER A 186 -12.14 12.95 -2.01
N PRO A 187 -13.12 13.65 -2.61
CA PRO A 187 -13.84 14.72 -1.96
C PRO A 187 -14.63 14.24 -0.74
N GLY A 188 -14.38 14.86 0.41
CA GLY A 188 -15.08 14.56 1.67
C GLY A 188 -14.45 13.43 2.50
N SER A 189 -13.49 12.68 1.97
CA SER A 189 -12.87 11.54 2.66
C SER A 189 -11.71 11.94 3.61
N PHE A 190 -11.24 13.19 3.54
CA PHE A 190 -10.16 13.69 4.37
C PHE A 190 -10.56 14.97 5.09
N SER A 191 -10.66 14.92 6.42
CA SER A 191 -10.83 16.08 7.29
C SER A 191 -9.57 16.95 7.32
N ASP A 192 -9.67 18.15 7.90
CA ASP A 192 -8.49 19.00 8.13
C ASP A 192 -7.49 18.33 9.08
N ALA A 193 -7.98 17.63 10.11
CA ALA A 193 -7.15 16.88 11.03
C ALA A 193 -6.42 15.73 10.35
N ASP A 194 -7.08 14.97 9.46
CA ASP A 194 -6.41 13.94 8.65
C ASP A 194 -5.27 14.53 7.83
N ILE A 195 -5.52 15.64 7.13
CA ILE A 195 -4.51 16.29 6.30
C ILE A 195 -3.31 16.77 7.13
N GLU A 196 -3.51 17.27 8.34
CA GLU A 196 -2.42 17.68 9.23
C GLU A 196 -1.54 16.49 9.60
N ARG A 197 -2.12 15.31 9.87
CA ARG A 197 -1.36 14.07 10.13
C ARG A 197 -0.52 13.64 8.93
N TYR A 198 -1.08 13.73 7.72
CA TYR A 198 -0.33 13.45 6.50
C TYR A 198 0.84 14.43 6.34
N VAL A 199 0.65 15.72 6.64
CA VAL A 199 1.72 16.72 6.60
C VAL A 199 2.81 16.40 7.62
N GLU A 200 2.47 15.96 8.83
CA GLU A 200 3.43 15.53 9.83
C GLU A 200 4.27 14.34 9.33
N ALA A 201 3.63 13.33 8.75
CA ALA A 201 4.31 12.17 8.16
C ALA A 201 5.22 12.57 6.98
N TRP A 202 4.77 13.45 6.09
CA TRP A 202 5.58 13.95 4.97
C TRP A 202 6.75 14.84 5.40
N SER A 203 6.63 15.51 6.55
CA SER A 203 7.65 16.40 7.11
C SER A 203 8.78 15.64 7.80
N GLN A 204 8.65 14.34 8.02
CA GLN A 204 9.72 13.53 8.60
C GLN A 204 11.00 13.62 7.72
N PRO A 205 12.18 13.75 8.33
CA PRO A 205 13.43 13.85 7.59
C PRO A 205 13.58 12.71 6.57
N GLY A 206 13.74 13.04 5.29
CA GLY A 206 13.93 12.09 4.20
C GLY A 206 12.66 11.41 3.67
N ALA A 207 11.47 11.63 4.27
CA ALA A 207 10.23 10.94 3.88
C ALA A 207 9.86 11.17 2.40
N LEU A 208 9.87 12.42 1.91
CA LEU A 208 9.57 12.70 0.51
C LEU A 208 10.49 11.96 -0.45
N THR A 209 11.79 11.94 -0.16
CA THR A 209 12.75 11.21 -0.99
C THR A 209 12.54 9.70 -0.91
N GLY A 210 12.29 9.17 0.29
CA GLY A 210 11.95 7.75 0.50
C GLY A 210 10.74 7.33 -0.33
N MET A 211 9.63 8.04 -0.20
CA MET A 211 8.40 7.79 -0.96
C MET A 211 8.61 7.86 -2.48
N ILE A 212 9.33 8.88 -2.98
CA ILE A 212 9.60 9.05 -4.42
C ILE A 212 10.55 7.98 -4.94
N ASN A 213 11.42 7.41 -4.11
CA ASN A 213 12.36 6.38 -4.53
C ASN A 213 11.68 5.07 -4.97
N TYR A 214 10.44 4.77 -4.54
CA TYR A 214 9.64 3.67 -5.10
C TYR A 214 9.46 3.84 -6.62
N TYR A 215 9.07 5.02 -7.06
CA TYR A 215 8.91 5.34 -8.48
C TYR A 215 10.25 5.35 -9.22
N ARG A 216 11.32 5.84 -8.58
CA ARG A 216 12.67 5.84 -9.15
C ARG A 216 13.19 4.43 -9.35
N ALA A 217 13.00 3.56 -8.37
CA ALA A 217 13.40 2.15 -8.44
C ALA A 217 12.62 1.42 -9.54
N ALA A 218 11.29 1.55 -9.55
CA ALA A 218 10.43 0.84 -10.50
C ALA A 218 10.75 1.19 -11.97
N LEU A 219 10.91 2.47 -12.31
CA LEU A 219 11.20 2.86 -13.69
C LEU A 219 12.65 2.64 -14.12
N ARG A 220 13.57 2.42 -13.18
CA ARG A 220 14.98 2.10 -13.46
C ARG A 220 15.25 0.60 -13.45
N GLN A 221 14.28 -0.20 -13.07
CA GLN A 221 14.38 -1.64 -13.17
C GLN A 221 14.33 -2.08 -14.64
N SER A 222 15.18 -3.06 -14.99
CA SER A 222 15.12 -3.67 -16.32
C SER A 222 13.75 -4.33 -16.55
N PRO A 223 13.07 -4.08 -17.68
CA PRO A 223 11.83 -4.78 -18.04
C PRO A 223 11.97 -6.30 -18.03
N ARG A 224 13.15 -6.81 -18.39
CA ARG A 224 13.47 -8.23 -18.33
C ARG A 224 13.39 -8.76 -16.89
N LYS A 225 14.03 -8.08 -15.92
CA LYS A 225 13.98 -8.45 -14.51
C LYS A 225 12.55 -8.39 -13.97
N ALA A 226 11.77 -7.39 -14.37
CA ALA A 226 10.37 -7.29 -13.97
C ALA A 226 9.54 -8.47 -14.49
N LEU A 227 9.79 -8.95 -15.71
CA LEU A 227 9.13 -10.14 -16.26
C LEU A 227 9.59 -11.45 -15.59
N GLU A 228 10.87 -11.57 -15.26
CA GLU A 228 11.45 -12.73 -14.57
C GLU A 228 10.88 -12.94 -13.15
N ARG A 229 10.35 -11.87 -12.52
CA ARG A 229 9.69 -11.92 -11.19
C ARG A 229 8.23 -12.36 -11.23
N LEU A 230 7.62 -12.45 -12.42
CA LEU A 230 6.23 -12.85 -12.56
C LEU A 230 6.07 -14.35 -12.27
N ASN A 231 5.46 -14.67 -11.15
CA ASN A 231 5.08 -16.01 -10.75
C ASN A 231 3.57 -16.07 -10.51
N PRO A 232 2.91 -17.22 -10.77
CA PRO A 232 1.52 -17.41 -10.40
C PRO A 232 1.32 -17.28 -8.88
N ILE A 233 0.23 -16.59 -8.49
CA ILE A 233 -0.16 -16.44 -7.09
C ILE A 233 -1.11 -17.58 -6.73
N SER A 234 -0.69 -18.42 -5.78
CA SER A 234 -1.41 -19.64 -5.39
C SER A 234 -2.50 -19.40 -4.34
N CYS A 235 -2.37 -18.37 -3.50
CA CYS A 235 -3.36 -18.07 -2.49
C CYS A 235 -4.62 -17.42 -3.09
N PRO A 236 -5.77 -17.45 -2.38
CA PRO A 236 -6.95 -16.69 -2.77
C PRO A 236 -6.67 -15.19 -2.84
N VAL A 237 -7.21 -14.50 -3.86
CA VAL A 237 -7.04 -13.07 -4.08
C VAL A 237 -8.38 -12.37 -4.15
N LEU A 238 -8.52 -11.26 -3.40
CA LEU A 238 -9.60 -10.29 -3.54
C LEU A 238 -9.05 -9.01 -4.16
N VAL A 239 -9.67 -8.52 -5.22
CA VAL A 239 -9.40 -7.20 -5.78
C VAL A 239 -10.60 -6.30 -5.52
N ILE A 240 -10.42 -5.18 -4.81
CA ILE A 240 -11.41 -4.13 -4.61
C ILE A 240 -11.02 -2.93 -5.47
N TRP A 241 -11.91 -2.48 -6.35
CA TRP A 241 -11.58 -1.47 -7.34
C TRP A 241 -12.61 -0.35 -7.38
N GLY A 242 -12.15 0.89 -7.10
CA GLY A 242 -12.93 2.10 -7.31
C GLY A 242 -12.90 2.49 -8.79
N GLU A 243 -14.08 2.53 -9.44
CA GLU A 243 -14.17 2.74 -10.89
C GLU A 243 -13.92 4.17 -11.34
N ARG A 244 -13.92 5.14 -10.40
CA ARG A 244 -13.58 6.55 -10.65
C ARG A 244 -12.10 6.87 -10.52
N ASP A 245 -11.23 5.86 -10.48
CA ASP A 245 -9.78 6.02 -10.41
C ASP A 245 -9.24 6.86 -11.56
N ARG A 246 -8.56 7.97 -11.22
CA ARG A 246 -7.94 8.88 -12.18
C ARG A 246 -6.59 8.41 -12.69
N TYR A 247 -5.90 7.58 -11.91
CA TYR A 247 -4.52 7.14 -12.16
C TYR A 247 -4.48 5.83 -12.95
N LEU A 248 -5.39 4.92 -12.65
CA LEU A 248 -5.44 3.58 -13.22
C LEU A 248 -6.78 3.35 -13.91
N GLY A 249 -6.75 2.69 -15.04
CA GLY A 249 -7.96 2.42 -15.81
C GLY A 249 -8.75 1.25 -15.20
N ARG A 250 -10.07 1.37 -15.12
CA ARG A 250 -10.97 0.32 -14.60
C ARG A 250 -10.84 -1.04 -15.31
N GLU A 251 -10.36 -1.03 -16.54
CA GLU A 251 -10.06 -2.23 -17.33
C GLU A 251 -8.88 -3.04 -16.78
N LEU A 252 -8.10 -2.45 -15.87
CA LEU A 252 -6.95 -3.09 -15.25
C LEU A 252 -7.29 -3.89 -14.00
N ALA A 253 -8.52 -3.76 -13.48
CA ALA A 253 -8.95 -4.41 -12.24
C ALA A 253 -8.91 -5.94 -12.30
N GLN A 254 -9.15 -6.52 -13.48
CA GLN A 254 -9.16 -7.98 -13.66
C GLN A 254 -7.76 -8.49 -14.00
N PRO A 255 -7.08 -9.25 -13.12
CA PRO A 255 -5.83 -9.90 -13.47
C PRO A 255 -6.04 -11.02 -14.49
N ASP A 256 -4.97 -11.41 -15.17
CA ASP A 256 -4.97 -12.55 -16.06
C ASP A 256 -5.03 -13.84 -15.23
N PRO A 257 -5.97 -14.78 -15.50
CA PRO A 257 -6.06 -16.07 -14.79
C PRO A 257 -4.78 -16.91 -14.81
N LYS A 258 -3.90 -16.68 -15.79
CA LYS A 258 -2.57 -17.30 -15.83
C LYS A 258 -1.74 -16.96 -14.59
N TRP A 259 -1.89 -15.75 -14.07
CA TRP A 259 -1.10 -15.26 -12.94
C TRP A 259 -1.86 -15.30 -11.62
N VAL A 260 -3.19 -15.14 -11.67
CA VAL A 260 -4.06 -15.14 -10.49
C VAL A 260 -5.27 -16.02 -10.77
N PRO A 261 -5.12 -17.35 -10.65
CA PRO A 261 -6.19 -18.29 -11.00
C PRO A 261 -7.40 -18.23 -10.06
N ASN A 262 -7.19 -17.92 -8.79
CA ASN A 262 -8.24 -17.81 -7.77
C ASN A 262 -8.44 -16.35 -7.36
N VAL A 263 -9.21 -15.59 -8.16
CA VAL A 263 -9.46 -14.16 -7.91
C VAL A 263 -10.95 -13.83 -7.90
N ARG A 264 -11.36 -13.08 -6.88
CA ARG A 264 -12.64 -12.37 -6.80
C ARG A 264 -12.38 -10.88 -7.05
N VAL A 265 -13.14 -10.25 -7.92
CA VAL A 265 -13.03 -8.82 -8.21
C VAL A 265 -14.32 -8.10 -7.85
N GLU A 266 -14.24 -7.17 -6.92
CA GLU A 266 -15.33 -6.30 -6.49
C GLU A 266 -15.11 -4.89 -7.01
N ARG A 267 -16.15 -4.32 -7.64
CA ARG A 267 -16.10 -2.99 -8.26
C ARG A 267 -17.02 -2.04 -7.52
N LEU A 268 -16.47 -0.93 -7.06
CA LEU A 268 -17.21 0.13 -6.38
C LEU A 268 -17.36 1.32 -7.35
N SER A 269 -18.54 1.46 -7.93
CA SER A 269 -18.82 2.41 -9.03
C SER A 269 -18.58 3.88 -8.65
N GLU A 270 -18.79 4.22 -7.37
CA GLU A 270 -18.69 5.59 -6.87
C GLU A 270 -17.33 5.92 -6.26
N ALA A 271 -16.52 4.91 -5.93
CA ALA A 271 -15.23 5.10 -5.29
C ALA A 271 -14.13 5.47 -6.30
N THR A 272 -13.15 6.23 -5.82
CA THR A 272 -11.98 6.69 -6.55
C THR A 272 -10.79 5.73 -6.35
N HIS A 273 -9.58 6.24 -6.54
CA HIS A 273 -8.34 5.53 -6.19
C HIS A 273 -8.27 5.20 -4.69
N TRP A 274 -8.83 6.05 -3.86
CA TRP A 274 -8.77 6.00 -2.40
C TRP A 274 -9.94 5.20 -1.81
N VAL A 275 -10.19 4.02 -2.34
CA VAL A 275 -11.38 3.21 -2.09
C VAL A 275 -11.62 2.92 -0.61
N GLN A 276 -10.57 2.74 0.20
CA GLN A 276 -10.63 2.50 1.65
C GLN A 276 -11.09 3.73 2.45
N HIS A 277 -10.98 4.93 1.85
CA HIS A 277 -11.45 6.19 2.42
C HIS A 277 -12.83 6.59 1.88
N ASP A 278 -13.10 6.29 0.61
CA ASP A 278 -14.33 6.67 -0.07
C ASP A 278 -15.53 5.80 0.36
N ALA A 279 -15.28 4.52 0.67
CA ALA A 279 -16.31 3.55 1.02
C ALA A 279 -15.83 2.62 2.16
N PRO A 280 -15.47 3.18 3.34
CA PRO A 280 -14.83 2.41 4.40
C PRO A 280 -15.67 1.24 4.89
N GLU A 281 -17.00 1.43 5.07
CA GLU A 281 -17.90 0.37 5.54
C GLU A 281 -17.92 -0.80 4.55
N ARG A 282 -18.06 -0.49 3.25
CA ARG A 282 -18.12 -1.53 2.21
C ARG A 282 -16.79 -2.26 2.07
N VAL A 283 -15.67 -1.55 2.17
CA VAL A 283 -14.33 -2.17 2.16
C VAL A 283 -14.13 -3.06 3.38
N ASN A 284 -14.59 -2.62 4.57
CA ASN A 284 -14.52 -3.41 5.80
C ASN A 284 -15.33 -4.70 5.67
N GLU A 285 -16.57 -4.64 5.17
CA GLU A 285 -17.41 -5.82 4.91
C GLU A 285 -16.71 -6.82 3.97
N LEU A 286 -16.20 -6.34 2.84
CA LEU A 286 -15.53 -7.17 1.84
C LEU A 286 -14.25 -7.81 2.38
N LEU A 287 -13.46 -7.07 3.16
CA LEU A 287 -12.25 -7.58 3.77
C LEU A 287 -12.57 -8.62 4.84
N THR A 288 -13.45 -8.34 5.78
CA THR A 288 -13.79 -9.27 6.87
C THR A 288 -14.44 -10.55 6.34
N GLU A 289 -15.34 -10.46 5.34
CA GLU A 289 -15.88 -11.62 4.64
C GLU A 289 -14.78 -12.47 3.99
N PHE A 290 -13.87 -11.81 3.25
CA PHE A 290 -12.80 -12.50 2.53
C PHE A 290 -11.80 -13.16 3.47
N LEU A 291 -11.42 -12.49 4.55
CA LEU A 291 -10.48 -13.01 5.54
C LEU A 291 -11.05 -14.20 6.30
N GLY A 292 -12.35 -14.19 6.64
CA GLY A 292 -13.05 -15.23 7.38
C GLY A 292 -13.57 -16.41 6.52
N ALA A 293 -13.47 -16.33 5.20
CA ALA A 293 -13.93 -17.42 4.34
C ALA A 293 -13.14 -18.72 4.61
N ALA A 294 -13.81 -19.87 4.68
CA ALA A 294 -13.12 -21.14 4.77
C ALA A 294 -12.15 -21.33 3.58
N ALA A 295 -10.99 -21.96 3.81
CA ALA A 295 -10.09 -22.34 2.74
C ALA A 295 -10.81 -23.35 1.83
N SER A 296 -11.08 -22.99 0.59
CA SER A 296 -11.72 -23.85 -0.41
C SER A 296 -10.70 -24.73 -1.12
#